data_2d2d0ad3c0216f655d6bd16e09c8210a
#
_entry.id   2d2d0ad3c0216f655d6bd16e09c8210a
#
_cell.length_a   1.000
_cell.length_b   1.000
_cell.length_c   1.000
_cell.angle_alpha   90.00
_cell.angle_beta   90.00
_cell.angle_gamma   90.00
#
_symmetry.space_group_name_H-M   'P 1'
#
loop_
_entity.id
_entity.type
_entity.pdbx_description
1 polymer ?
#
loop_
_entity_poly.entity_id
_entity_poly.type
_entity_poly.pdbx_seq_one_letter_code
_entity_poly.pdbx_strand_id
1 'polypeptide(L)'
;VQLGKKMGAKVIATGTSEEKLKKTMDWGASHYLLTHKKDGVSFREEVKELTDGKGADVIYDPVGGDVFDESMRCINWGGRILIVGFTSGRIPIAPVNMPLIKGFSIIGVRAGEYGRRDPVRGKENVDAIKKLADEGHLKPYICRKFKLDEAKEAIQFMYQRKLVGKVAVVMD
;
A
#
# COMPACT_ATOMS: atom_id res chain seq x y z
N VAL A 1 3.59 -0.87 -5.19
CA VAL A 1 4.87 -1.54 -5.48
C VAL A 1 5.51 -0.91 -6.72
N GLN A 2 4.94 -1.07 -7.92
CA GLN A 2 5.54 -0.62 -9.19
C GLN A 2 5.97 0.85 -9.17
N LEU A 3 5.12 1.76 -8.70
CA LEU A 3 5.44 3.18 -8.62
C LEU A 3 6.62 3.45 -7.68
N GLY A 4 6.63 2.86 -6.48
CA GLY A 4 7.74 2.99 -5.53
C GLY A 4 9.06 2.49 -6.13
N LYS A 5 9.04 1.32 -6.80
CA LYS A 5 10.21 0.80 -7.51
C LYS A 5 10.69 1.76 -8.61
N LYS A 6 9.77 2.31 -9.42
CA LYS A 6 10.10 3.27 -10.48
C LYS A 6 10.72 4.56 -9.93
N MET A 7 10.30 4.98 -8.74
CA MET A 7 10.86 6.14 -8.02
C MET A 7 12.19 5.83 -7.30
N GLY A 8 12.74 4.63 -7.45
CA GLY A 8 14.02 4.22 -6.87
C GLY A 8 13.94 3.72 -5.42
N ALA A 9 12.74 3.48 -4.88
CA ALA A 9 12.61 2.98 -3.52
C ALA A 9 12.93 1.47 -3.43
N LYS A 10 13.55 1.06 -2.33
CA LYS A 10 13.57 -0.34 -1.87
C LYS A 10 12.21 -0.64 -1.26
N VAL A 11 11.36 -1.38 -1.96
CA VAL A 11 9.96 -1.60 -1.55
C VAL A 11 9.83 -2.88 -0.74
N ILE A 12 9.29 -2.78 0.47
CA ILE A 12 8.87 -3.89 1.32
C ILE A 12 7.35 -3.99 1.22
N ALA A 13 6.83 -5.06 0.62
CA ALA A 13 5.39 -5.30 0.54
C ALA A 13 4.91 -6.02 1.80
N THR A 14 3.83 -5.56 2.41
CA THR A 14 3.25 -6.19 3.61
C THR A 14 1.82 -6.64 3.37
N GLY A 15 1.39 -7.71 4.03
CA GLY A 15 0.03 -8.23 3.88
C GLY A 15 -0.22 -9.50 4.70
N THR A 16 -1.40 -10.10 4.51
CA THR A 16 -1.86 -11.26 5.28
C THR A 16 -1.80 -12.59 4.52
N SER A 17 -1.50 -12.56 3.21
CA SER A 17 -1.45 -13.76 2.35
C SER A 17 -0.10 -13.85 1.69
N GLU A 18 0.64 -14.91 2.02
CA GLU A 18 1.97 -15.16 1.46
C GLU A 18 1.91 -15.33 -0.06
N GLU A 19 0.90 -16.05 -0.59
CA GLU A 19 0.69 -16.23 -2.02
C GLU A 19 0.60 -14.88 -2.76
N LYS A 20 -0.21 -13.94 -2.21
CA LYS A 20 -0.37 -12.60 -2.79
C LYS A 20 0.91 -11.77 -2.67
N LEU A 21 1.62 -11.91 -1.56
CA LEU A 21 2.86 -11.20 -1.32
C LEU A 21 3.98 -11.67 -2.24
N LYS A 22 4.09 -12.98 -2.50
CA LYS A 22 5.05 -13.53 -3.48
C LYS A 22 4.88 -12.86 -4.85
N LYS A 23 3.64 -12.61 -5.29
CA LYS A 23 3.37 -11.91 -6.55
C LYS A 23 3.87 -10.46 -6.58
N THR A 24 4.01 -9.81 -5.44
CA THR A 24 4.56 -8.44 -5.40
C THR A 24 6.03 -8.39 -5.79
N MET A 25 6.77 -9.48 -5.64
CA MET A 25 8.16 -9.60 -6.10
C MET A 25 8.26 -9.47 -7.62
N ASP A 26 7.33 -10.09 -8.36
CA ASP A 26 7.26 -9.98 -9.82
C ASP A 26 7.01 -8.51 -10.26
N TRP A 27 6.45 -7.69 -9.39
CA TRP A 27 6.12 -6.28 -9.64
C TRP A 27 7.16 -5.31 -9.07
N GLY A 28 8.28 -5.83 -8.56
CA GLY A 28 9.44 -5.06 -8.14
C GLY A 28 9.52 -4.74 -6.65
N ALA A 29 8.79 -5.46 -5.79
CA ALA A 29 9.09 -5.45 -4.37
C ALA A 29 10.48 -6.07 -4.15
N SER A 30 11.25 -5.50 -3.22
CA SER A 30 12.56 -6.06 -2.83
C SER A 30 12.41 -7.15 -1.77
N HIS A 31 11.37 -7.03 -0.95
CA HIS A 31 11.02 -7.97 0.12
C HIS A 31 9.51 -8.00 0.33
N TYR A 32 9.03 -9.05 0.97
CA TYR A 32 7.67 -9.09 1.49
C TYR A 32 7.64 -9.61 2.93
N LEU A 33 6.64 -9.16 3.70
CA LEU A 33 6.44 -9.55 5.10
C LEU A 33 4.97 -9.86 5.38
N LEU A 34 4.73 -10.94 6.11
CA LEU A 34 3.42 -11.24 6.67
C LEU A 34 3.18 -10.34 7.90
N THR A 35 2.06 -9.60 7.88
CA THR A 35 1.69 -8.71 9.00
C THR A 35 1.07 -9.47 10.17
N HIS A 36 0.40 -10.61 9.92
CA HIS A 36 -0.25 -11.42 10.95
C HIS A 36 0.57 -12.68 11.21
N LYS A 37 0.92 -12.90 12.49
CA LYS A 37 1.57 -14.08 13.01
C LYS A 37 0.67 -14.75 14.05
N LYS A 38 1.12 -15.87 14.64
CA LYS A 38 0.33 -16.62 15.65
C LYS A 38 -0.09 -15.75 16.83
N ASP A 39 0.72 -14.78 17.20
CA ASP A 39 0.54 -13.93 18.39
C ASP A 39 0.00 -12.53 18.04
N GLY A 40 -0.57 -12.34 16.84
CA GLY A 40 -1.16 -11.07 16.40
C GLY A 40 -0.36 -10.38 15.29
N VAL A 41 -0.50 -9.05 15.19
CA VAL A 41 0.21 -8.24 14.18
C VAL A 41 1.63 -7.96 14.67
N SER A 42 2.62 -8.40 13.90
CA SER A 42 4.04 -8.19 14.22
C SER A 42 4.88 -8.26 12.95
N PHE A 43 5.59 -7.18 12.61
CA PHE A 43 6.52 -7.12 11.47
C PHE A 43 7.66 -6.10 11.68
N ARG A 44 7.67 -5.41 12.80
CA ARG A 44 8.61 -4.30 13.05
C ARG A 44 10.06 -4.74 13.09
N GLU A 45 10.35 -5.90 13.65
CA GLU A 45 11.73 -6.37 13.79
C GLU A 45 12.30 -6.76 12.42
N GLU A 46 11.50 -7.43 11.57
CA GLU A 46 11.91 -7.75 10.19
C GLU A 46 12.11 -6.49 9.34
N VAL A 47 11.28 -5.44 9.54
CA VAL A 47 11.51 -4.15 8.84
C VAL A 47 12.84 -3.55 9.29
N LYS A 48 13.16 -3.59 10.58
CA LYS A 48 14.45 -3.08 11.07
C LYS A 48 15.64 -3.90 10.53
N GLU A 49 15.54 -5.22 10.51
CA GLU A 49 16.57 -6.09 9.93
C GLU A 49 16.82 -5.73 8.45
N LEU A 50 15.75 -5.56 7.66
CA LEU A 50 15.83 -5.22 6.24
C LEU A 50 16.33 -3.79 5.97
N THR A 51 16.43 -2.97 7.01
CA THR A 51 16.81 -1.54 6.92
C THR A 51 18.01 -1.18 7.81
N ASP A 52 18.82 -2.18 8.17
CA ASP A 52 20.02 -1.99 9.01
C ASP A 52 19.73 -1.27 10.34
N GLY A 53 18.60 -1.62 10.96
CA GLY A 53 18.12 -1.05 12.22
C GLY A 53 17.43 0.33 12.10
N LYS A 54 17.48 0.99 10.93
CA LYS A 54 16.98 2.36 10.76
C LYS A 54 15.45 2.46 10.74
N GLY A 55 14.77 1.46 10.17
CA GLY A 55 13.34 1.48 9.92
C GLY A 55 13.00 2.01 8.51
N ALA A 56 11.71 2.06 8.20
CA ALA A 56 11.21 2.50 6.90
C ALA A 56 11.16 4.02 6.79
N ASP A 57 11.60 4.59 5.66
CA ASP A 57 11.55 6.04 5.42
C ASP A 57 10.13 6.52 5.11
N VAL A 58 9.35 5.68 4.44
CA VAL A 58 7.94 5.95 4.10
C VAL A 58 7.11 4.69 4.31
N ILE A 59 6.02 4.82 5.06
CA ILE A 59 5.03 3.76 5.23
C ILE A 59 3.72 4.23 4.61
N TYR A 60 3.22 3.50 3.62
CA TYR A 60 1.93 3.71 2.98
C TYR A 60 0.90 2.80 3.65
N ASP A 61 0.04 3.36 4.49
CA ASP A 61 -0.89 2.60 5.33
C ASP A 61 -2.37 2.78 4.92
N PRO A 62 -2.94 1.81 4.17
CA PRO A 62 -4.38 1.75 3.90
C PRO A 62 -5.15 0.93 4.94
N VAL A 63 -4.48 0.36 5.94
CA VAL A 63 -5.01 -0.66 6.85
C VAL A 63 -5.44 -0.07 8.18
N GLY A 64 -4.59 0.76 8.79
CA GLY A 64 -4.82 1.29 10.12
C GLY A 64 -4.71 0.21 11.23
N GLY A 65 -5.39 0.46 12.36
CA GLY A 65 -5.44 -0.51 13.46
C GLY A 65 -4.06 -0.92 13.95
N ASP A 66 -3.88 -2.21 14.23
CA ASP A 66 -2.63 -2.77 14.77
C ASP A 66 -1.45 -2.65 13.78
N VAL A 67 -1.73 -2.61 12.47
CA VAL A 67 -0.70 -2.36 11.46
C VAL A 67 -0.11 -0.96 11.61
N PHE A 68 -0.95 0.06 11.87
CA PHE A 68 -0.48 1.40 12.17
C PHE A 68 0.35 1.45 13.47
N ASP A 69 -0.11 0.75 14.52
CA ASP A 69 0.58 0.72 15.81
C ASP A 69 1.98 0.11 15.68
N GLU A 70 2.14 -0.97 14.91
CA GLU A 70 3.43 -1.56 14.59
C GLU A 70 4.28 -0.64 13.68
N SER A 71 3.64 0.05 12.72
CA SER A 71 4.30 0.99 11.82
C SER A 71 5.02 2.12 12.55
N MET A 72 4.41 2.67 13.60
CA MET A 72 5.04 3.69 14.44
C MET A 72 6.31 3.18 15.15
N ARG A 73 6.47 1.87 15.29
CA ARG A 73 7.61 1.25 15.96
C ARG A 73 8.78 0.95 15.04
N CYS A 74 8.53 0.89 13.72
CA CYS A 74 9.55 0.62 12.70
C CYS A 74 9.71 1.73 11.66
N ILE A 75 9.16 2.92 11.91
CA ILE A 75 9.44 4.11 11.10
C ILE A 75 10.85 4.64 11.40
N ASN A 76 11.55 5.11 10.37
CA ASN A 76 12.87 5.73 10.49
C ASN A 76 12.77 7.16 11.06
N TRP A 77 13.87 7.69 11.56
CA TRP A 77 14.03 9.12 11.87
C TRP A 77 13.79 9.97 10.62
N GLY A 78 13.00 11.03 10.72
CA GLY A 78 12.57 11.85 9.58
C GLY A 78 11.59 11.16 8.64
N GLY A 79 11.14 9.93 8.98
CA GLY A 79 10.22 9.16 8.15
C GLY A 79 8.79 9.71 8.12
N ARG A 80 7.96 9.13 7.26
CA ARG A 80 6.57 9.57 7.03
C ARG A 80 5.63 8.37 7.02
N ILE A 81 4.62 8.39 7.89
CA ILE A 81 3.50 7.43 7.81
C ILE A 81 2.36 8.12 7.06
N LEU A 82 1.99 7.58 5.90
CA LEU A 82 0.94 8.08 5.03
C LEU A 82 -0.37 7.36 5.36
N ILE A 83 -1.33 8.08 5.96
CA ILE A 83 -2.65 7.56 6.28
C ILE A 83 -3.52 7.62 5.02
N VAL A 84 -3.84 6.45 4.48
CA VAL A 84 -4.61 6.28 3.24
C VAL A 84 -6.01 5.72 3.51
N GLY A 85 -6.16 4.87 4.55
CA GLY A 85 -7.43 4.26 4.88
C GLY A 85 -7.38 3.39 6.14
N PHE A 86 -8.51 2.74 6.43
CA PHE A 86 -8.72 1.98 7.66
C PHE A 86 -9.42 0.65 7.36
N THR A 87 -8.85 -0.14 6.45
CA THR A 87 -9.48 -1.41 6.01
C THR A 87 -9.51 -2.48 7.10
N SER A 88 -8.79 -2.30 8.22
CA SER A 88 -8.92 -3.12 9.42
C SER A 88 -10.24 -2.89 10.17
N GLY A 89 -10.95 -1.78 9.89
CA GLY A 89 -12.14 -1.35 10.63
C GLY A 89 -11.84 -0.53 11.88
N ARG A 90 -10.60 -0.51 12.38
CA ARG A 90 -10.18 0.29 13.54
C ARG A 90 -9.41 1.54 13.09
N ILE A 91 -9.93 2.71 13.45
CA ILE A 91 -9.19 3.98 13.30
C ILE A 91 -8.14 4.02 14.42
N PRO A 92 -6.84 4.13 14.10
CA PRO A 92 -5.80 4.14 15.12
C PRO A 92 -5.74 5.49 15.85
N ILE A 93 -5.19 5.46 17.06
CA ILE A 93 -4.85 6.66 17.83
C ILE A 93 -3.33 6.81 17.83
N ALA A 94 -2.84 7.97 17.40
CA ALA A 94 -1.43 8.29 17.44
C ALA A 94 -1.08 9.03 18.73
N PRO A 95 -0.35 8.40 19.67
CA PRO A 95 0.20 9.11 20.83
C PRO A 95 1.23 10.13 20.34
N VAL A 96 0.99 11.42 20.58
CA VAL A 96 1.80 12.53 20.03
C VAL A 96 3.25 12.54 20.51
N ASN A 97 3.57 11.84 21.61
CA ASN A 97 4.92 11.64 22.07
C ASN A 97 5.74 10.75 21.11
N MET A 98 5.11 9.87 20.34
CA MET A 98 5.82 8.99 19.41
C MET A 98 6.48 9.78 18.26
N PRO A 99 5.76 10.64 17.51
CA PRO A 99 6.38 11.53 16.53
C PRO A 99 7.45 12.45 17.14
N LEU A 100 7.22 12.95 18.36
CA LEU A 100 8.20 13.80 19.05
C LEU A 100 9.50 13.06 19.34
N ILE A 101 9.42 11.87 19.95
CA ILE A 101 10.60 11.11 20.38
C ILE A 101 11.37 10.54 19.19
N LYS A 102 10.65 10.07 18.17
CA LYS A 102 11.25 9.38 17.01
C LYS A 102 11.43 10.28 15.79
N GLY A 103 11.05 11.56 15.86
CA GLY A 103 11.28 12.54 14.79
C GLY A 103 10.63 12.20 13.46
N PHE A 104 9.39 11.67 13.44
CA PHE A 104 8.68 11.32 12.20
C PHE A 104 7.37 12.09 12.03
N SER A 105 6.78 12.03 10.83
CA SER A 105 5.51 12.69 10.51
C SER A 105 4.41 11.68 10.22
N ILE A 106 3.17 12.04 10.61
CA ILE A 106 1.94 11.34 10.23
C ILE A 106 1.18 12.26 9.27
N ILE A 107 0.90 11.80 8.06
CA ILE A 107 0.37 12.63 6.97
C ILE A 107 -0.89 11.97 6.41
N GLY A 108 -2.01 12.70 6.41
CA GLY A 108 -3.24 12.28 5.73
C GLY A 108 -3.10 12.39 4.21
N VAL A 109 -3.50 11.35 3.48
CA VAL A 109 -3.42 11.28 2.01
C VAL A 109 -4.80 11.03 1.43
N ARG A 110 -5.38 12.05 0.79
CA ARG A 110 -6.68 11.98 0.09
C ARG A 110 -6.52 12.37 -1.38
N ALA A 111 -6.02 11.44 -2.19
CA ALA A 111 -5.70 11.71 -3.59
C ALA A 111 -6.88 12.29 -4.41
N GLY A 112 -8.10 11.77 -4.22
CA GLY A 112 -9.28 12.29 -4.90
C GLY A 112 -9.67 13.71 -4.48
N GLU A 113 -9.54 14.06 -3.20
CA GLU A 113 -9.79 15.41 -2.70
C GLU A 113 -8.71 16.38 -3.14
N TYR A 114 -7.47 15.93 -3.20
CA TYR A 114 -6.35 16.73 -3.67
C TYR A 114 -6.62 17.27 -5.09
N GLY A 115 -7.02 16.38 -6.02
CA GLY A 115 -7.35 16.80 -7.38
C GLY A 115 -8.57 17.70 -7.49
N ARG A 116 -9.52 17.67 -6.54
CA ARG A 116 -10.65 18.62 -6.48
C ARG A 116 -10.23 19.99 -5.97
N ARG A 117 -9.32 20.07 -4.99
CA ARG A 117 -8.83 21.34 -4.42
C ARG A 117 -7.80 22.02 -5.29
N ASP A 118 -6.99 21.26 -5.99
CA ASP A 118 -5.98 21.73 -6.95
C ASP A 118 -6.14 20.96 -8.27
N PRO A 119 -7.08 21.39 -9.15
CA PRO A 119 -7.34 20.70 -10.40
C PRO A 119 -6.15 20.68 -11.37
N VAL A 120 -5.29 21.72 -11.31
CA VAL A 120 -4.10 21.81 -12.17
C VAL A 120 -3.11 20.70 -11.81
N ARG A 121 -2.69 20.64 -10.55
CA ARG A 121 -1.79 19.57 -10.08
C ARG A 121 -2.45 18.19 -10.10
N GLY A 122 -3.77 18.13 -9.86
CA GLY A 122 -4.53 16.89 -10.02
C GLY A 122 -4.40 16.33 -11.43
N LYS A 123 -4.52 17.19 -12.44
CA LYS A 123 -4.33 16.82 -13.85
C LYS A 123 -2.89 16.40 -14.15
N GLU A 124 -1.91 17.19 -13.70
CA GLU A 124 -0.48 16.87 -13.86
C GLU A 124 -0.15 15.47 -13.29
N ASN A 125 -0.67 15.15 -12.10
CA ASN A 125 -0.47 13.83 -11.49
C ASN A 125 -1.10 12.70 -12.32
N VAL A 126 -2.30 12.90 -12.87
CA VAL A 126 -2.97 11.91 -13.72
C VAL A 126 -2.18 11.73 -15.02
N ASP A 127 -1.74 12.81 -15.64
CA ASP A 127 -0.95 12.78 -16.88
C ASP A 127 0.40 12.08 -16.66
N ALA A 128 1.06 12.33 -15.54
CA ALA A 128 2.31 11.64 -15.17
C ALA A 128 2.10 10.12 -14.98
N ILE A 129 1.00 9.71 -14.34
CA ILE A 129 0.66 8.29 -14.17
C ILE A 129 0.35 7.63 -15.51
N LYS A 130 -0.40 8.30 -16.40
CA LYS A 130 -0.69 7.81 -17.76
C LYS A 130 0.61 7.62 -18.53
N LYS A 131 1.49 8.62 -18.54
CA LYS A 131 2.79 8.52 -19.19
C LYS A 131 3.59 7.31 -18.71
N LEU A 132 3.66 7.07 -17.39
CA LEU A 132 4.34 5.89 -16.84
C LEU A 132 3.68 4.57 -17.27
N ALA A 133 2.36 4.55 -17.46
CA ALA A 133 1.65 3.38 -17.97
C ALA A 133 1.95 3.15 -19.46
N ASP A 134 1.92 4.21 -20.29
CA ASP A 134 2.22 4.17 -21.73
C ASP A 134 3.66 3.73 -21.98
N GLU A 135 4.60 4.17 -21.15
CA GLU A 135 6.00 3.74 -21.15
C GLU A 135 6.19 2.30 -20.62
N GLY A 136 5.14 1.63 -20.17
CA GLY A 136 5.16 0.26 -19.67
C GLY A 136 5.74 0.09 -18.26
N HIS A 137 5.95 1.18 -17.52
CA HIS A 137 6.43 1.14 -16.13
C HIS A 137 5.35 0.77 -15.12
N LEU A 138 4.06 1.03 -15.44
CA LEU A 138 2.92 0.66 -14.64
C LEU A 138 2.04 -0.31 -15.42
N LYS A 139 1.95 -1.54 -14.94
CA LYS A 139 1.15 -2.62 -15.54
C LYS A 139 0.26 -3.25 -14.47
N PRO A 140 -0.97 -2.72 -14.26
CA PRO A 140 -1.90 -3.33 -13.31
C PRO A 140 -2.14 -4.80 -13.66
N TYR A 141 -1.94 -5.69 -12.69
CA TYR A 141 -2.19 -7.11 -12.91
C TYR A 141 -3.69 -7.40 -12.83
N ILE A 142 -4.27 -7.82 -13.96
CA ILE A 142 -5.66 -8.26 -14.04
C ILE A 142 -5.67 -9.79 -13.93
N CYS A 143 -6.04 -10.32 -12.76
CA CYS A 143 -6.04 -11.76 -12.52
C CYS A 143 -7.22 -12.48 -13.20
N ARG A 144 -8.33 -11.78 -13.43
CA ARG A 144 -9.52 -12.32 -14.11
C ARG A 144 -10.32 -11.21 -14.79
N LYS A 145 -10.86 -11.52 -15.95
CA LYS A 145 -11.82 -10.70 -16.66
C LYS A 145 -13.19 -11.37 -16.60
N PHE A 146 -14.24 -10.57 -16.49
CA PHE A 146 -15.63 -10.98 -16.50
C PHE A 146 -16.36 -10.17 -17.58
N LYS A 147 -17.43 -10.73 -18.17
CA LYS A 147 -18.34 -9.97 -19.02
C LYS A 147 -19.28 -9.11 -18.17
N LEU A 148 -20.00 -8.18 -18.79
CA LEU A 148 -20.91 -7.29 -18.08
C LEU A 148 -22.05 -8.07 -17.38
N ASP A 149 -22.58 -9.08 -18.00
CA ASP A 149 -23.60 -9.97 -17.43
C ASP A 149 -23.08 -10.82 -16.26
N GLU A 150 -21.77 -11.03 -16.15
CA GLU A 150 -21.09 -11.70 -15.04
C GLU A 150 -20.62 -10.72 -13.92
N ALA A 151 -21.11 -9.47 -13.90
CA ALA A 151 -20.67 -8.47 -12.91
C ALA A 151 -20.93 -8.91 -11.46
N LYS A 152 -21.99 -9.65 -11.21
CA LYS A 152 -22.32 -10.22 -9.89
C LYS A 152 -21.27 -11.21 -9.44
N GLU A 153 -20.85 -12.09 -10.33
CA GLU A 153 -19.80 -13.09 -10.09
C GLU A 153 -18.44 -12.42 -9.85
N ALA A 154 -18.14 -11.32 -10.56
CA ALA A 154 -16.95 -10.53 -10.34
C ALA A 154 -16.90 -9.97 -8.90
N ILE A 155 -18.02 -9.44 -8.42
CA ILE A 155 -18.14 -8.93 -7.04
C ILE A 155 -17.99 -10.08 -6.02
N GLN A 156 -18.65 -11.21 -6.25
CA GLN A 156 -18.55 -12.38 -5.38
C GLN A 156 -17.11 -12.90 -5.30
N PHE A 157 -16.39 -12.94 -6.43
CA PHE A 157 -14.99 -13.33 -6.50
C PHE A 157 -14.10 -12.42 -5.62
N MET A 158 -14.38 -11.12 -5.59
CA MET A 158 -13.68 -10.18 -4.70
C MET A 158 -13.95 -10.47 -3.21
N TYR A 159 -15.21 -10.75 -2.84
CA TYR A 159 -15.57 -11.09 -1.46
C TYR A 159 -14.90 -12.38 -0.97
N GLN A 160 -14.65 -13.34 -1.83
CA GLN A 160 -13.95 -14.59 -1.49
C GLN A 160 -12.47 -14.38 -1.14
N ARG A 161 -11.93 -13.15 -1.27
CA ARG A 161 -10.52 -12.78 -1.03
C ARG A 161 -9.49 -13.57 -1.86
N LYS A 162 -9.92 -14.26 -2.92
CA LYS A 162 -9.05 -14.99 -3.87
C LYS A 162 -8.36 -14.05 -4.88
N LEU A 163 -8.79 -12.80 -4.90
CA LEU A 163 -8.25 -11.77 -5.79
C LEU A 163 -6.76 -11.51 -5.53
N VAL A 164 -5.96 -11.60 -6.58
CA VAL A 164 -4.57 -11.09 -6.64
C VAL A 164 -4.54 -9.96 -7.68
N GLY A 165 -4.14 -8.75 -7.29
CA GLY A 165 -4.18 -7.60 -8.19
C GLY A 165 -5.59 -7.05 -8.38
N LYS A 166 -6.13 -7.08 -9.60
CA LYS A 166 -7.43 -6.53 -9.98
C LYS A 166 -8.26 -7.52 -10.78
N VAL A 167 -9.57 -7.33 -10.77
CA VAL A 167 -10.49 -7.90 -11.78
C VAL A 167 -10.94 -6.79 -12.71
N ALA A 168 -11.33 -7.14 -13.92
CA ALA A 168 -11.94 -6.23 -14.87
C ALA A 168 -13.30 -6.80 -15.33
N VAL A 169 -14.31 -5.95 -15.41
CA VAL A 169 -15.52 -6.23 -16.17
C VAL A 169 -15.34 -5.56 -17.52
N VAL A 170 -15.42 -6.36 -18.58
CA VAL A 170 -15.24 -5.89 -19.96
C VAL A 170 -16.59 -5.78 -20.64
N MET A 171 -16.75 -4.76 -21.46
CA MET A 171 -17.88 -4.57 -22.35
C MET A 171 -17.41 -4.94 -23.75
N ASP A 172 -17.98 -6.00 -24.29
CA ASP A 172 -17.68 -6.50 -25.64
C ASP A 172 -18.38 -5.64 -26.69
#